data_22325de346deba67933e1eac03989cf0
#
_entry.id   22325de346deba67933e1eac03989cf0
#
_cell.length_a   1.000
_cell.length_b   1.000
_cell.length_c   1.000
_cell.angle_alpha   90.00
_cell.angle_beta   90.00
_cell.angle_gamma   90.00
#
_symmetry.space_group_name_H-M   'P 1'
#
loop_
_entity.id
_entity.type
_entity.pdbx_description
1 polymer ?
#
loop_
_entity_poly.entity_id
_entity_poly.type
_entity_poly.pdbx_seq_one_letter_code
_entity_poly.pdbx_strand_id
1 'polypeptide(L)'
;TMRRLNRREYYNTIESLTGVNLDVSSLPSDGGTGTFDTVGASQFISSDQFEQYLKLGRIAIDEVFERRKLPSSKPFTFRVEPEKTINPKNEKFIKQVEERQERFKRWKKGVDEAAKTPENQAIIAEIRKTDRLIDHPNRFYGYADRFKGTPNPKDFGFLDSKKAAASDPSRSRNLALHKHYVSLPHRDTGTYLKLTHGTGRVIVAPKKLSVGSYVLRVRVGTVKGTPVSRRFIEIGHPQRDIGSRDWGLKGRAISVHQVSGTIEEPEIIEIPIEVRSDTLREFAVQEKQPNNGNLKVLWDEHNKLKKENGYGHPPAIWVDWIELEGPL
;
A
#
# COMPACT_ATOMS: atom_id res chain seq x y z
N THR A 1 38.13 -10.93 28.48
CA THR A 1 36.73 -10.55 28.09
C THR A 1 36.64 -10.61 26.58
N MET A 2 35.74 -11.45 26.06
CA MET A 2 35.43 -11.49 24.62
C MET A 2 34.74 -10.18 24.21
N ARG A 3 35.32 -9.49 23.24
CA ARG A 3 34.76 -8.32 22.59
C ARG A 3 33.81 -8.78 21.49
N ARG A 4 32.62 -8.19 21.39
CA ARG A 4 31.78 -8.40 20.21
C ARG A 4 32.36 -7.67 19.00
N LEU A 5 32.10 -8.18 17.82
CA LEU A 5 32.36 -7.44 16.58
C LEU A 5 31.37 -6.25 16.50
N ASN A 6 31.82 -5.13 16.00
CA ASN A 6 30.89 -4.06 15.63
C ASN A 6 30.12 -4.42 14.32
N ARG A 7 29.11 -3.62 13.95
CA ARG A 7 28.29 -3.87 12.74
C ARG A 7 29.17 -4.03 11.49
N ARG A 8 30.14 -3.15 11.32
CA ARG A 8 31.02 -3.12 10.17
C ARG A 8 31.95 -4.32 10.17
N GLU A 9 32.54 -4.64 11.32
CA GLU A 9 33.41 -5.81 11.46
C GLU A 9 32.67 -7.10 11.18
N TYR A 10 31.45 -7.24 11.71
CA TYR A 10 30.61 -8.42 11.46
C TYR A 10 30.21 -8.54 9.99
N TYR A 11 29.76 -7.45 9.38
CA TYR A 11 29.44 -7.40 7.96
C TYR A 11 30.63 -7.84 7.10
N ASN A 12 31.80 -7.21 7.28
CA ASN A 12 33.01 -7.51 6.51
C ASN A 12 33.47 -8.96 6.72
N THR A 13 33.33 -9.49 7.94
CA THR A 13 33.71 -10.89 8.24
C THR A 13 32.80 -11.86 7.48
N ILE A 14 31.50 -11.68 7.56
CA ILE A 14 30.54 -12.55 6.87
C ILE A 14 30.69 -12.42 5.36
N GLU A 15 30.81 -11.22 4.83
CA GLU A 15 31.04 -10.97 3.41
C GLU A 15 32.31 -11.66 2.92
N SER A 16 33.43 -11.52 3.65
CA SER A 16 34.69 -12.17 3.32
C SER A 16 34.63 -13.69 3.33
N LEU A 17 33.89 -14.28 4.28
CA LEU A 17 33.79 -15.73 4.44
C LEU A 17 32.79 -16.36 3.46
N THR A 18 31.72 -15.68 3.14
CA THR A 18 30.55 -16.24 2.46
C THR A 18 30.25 -15.60 1.11
N GLY A 19 30.78 -14.42 0.82
CA GLY A 19 30.40 -13.62 -0.33
C GLY A 19 28.96 -13.05 -0.24
N VAL A 20 28.34 -13.06 0.95
CA VAL A 20 26.98 -12.62 1.16
C VAL A 20 26.97 -11.23 1.81
N ASN A 21 26.25 -10.32 1.17
CA ASN A 21 26.00 -8.97 1.70
C ASN A 21 24.80 -9.01 2.65
N LEU A 22 25.04 -8.98 3.97
CA LEU A 22 24.00 -8.99 4.99
C LEU A 22 23.48 -7.57 5.33
N ASP A 23 22.18 -7.46 5.58
CA ASP A 23 21.65 -6.30 6.29
C ASP A 23 21.88 -6.46 7.79
N VAL A 24 22.89 -5.75 8.30
CA VAL A 24 23.24 -5.75 9.72
C VAL A 24 22.57 -4.64 10.54
N SER A 25 21.53 -3.99 9.99
CA SER A 25 20.84 -2.89 10.66
C SER A 25 20.14 -3.30 11.96
N SER A 26 19.80 -4.57 12.09
CA SER A 26 19.21 -5.15 13.31
C SER A 26 20.19 -5.28 14.46
N LEU A 27 21.52 -5.28 14.21
CA LEU A 27 22.51 -5.27 15.27
C LEU A 27 22.51 -3.92 16.00
N PRO A 28 22.87 -3.87 17.29
CA PRO A 28 22.98 -2.63 18.04
C PRO A 28 23.90 -1.63 17.35
N SER A 29 23.55 -0.34 17.42
CA SER A 29 24.42 0.70 16.92
C SER A 29 25.78 0.71 17.67
N ASP A 30 26.86 0.96 16.96
CA ASP A 30 28.20 0.99 17.53
C ASP A 30 28.55 2.30 18.25
N GLY A 31 27.59 3.20 18.38
CA GLY A 31 27.74 4.50 19.01
C GLY A 31 27.66 4.45 20.53
N GLY A 32 28.79 4.49 21.20
CA GLY A 32 28.88 4.95 22.59
C GLY A 32 29.14 6.45 22.61
N THR A 33 28.66 7.15 23.64
CA THR A 33 28.86 8.59 23.84
C THR A 33 30.34 8.98 23.78
N GLY A 34 30.80 9.52 22.62
CA GLY A 34 32.09 10.16 22.48
C GLY A 34 33.32 9.25 22.32
N THR A 35 33.14 7.93 22.13
CA THR A 35 34.26 6.99 21.93
C THR A 35 34.23 6.39 20.51
N PHE A 36 35.41 6.03 20.00
CA PHE A 36 35.51 5.31 18.75
C PHE A 36 34.79 3.96 18.81
N ASP A 37 34.15 3.53 17.72
CA ASP A 37 33.41 2.29 17.57
C ASP A 37 34.22 1.01 17.85
N THR A 38 35.54 1.14 17.98
CA THR A 38 36.49 0.05 18.25
C THR A 38 36.91 -0.07 19.73
N VAL A 39 36.40 0.77 20.63
CA VAL A 39 36.76 0.71 22.06
C VAL A 39 36.11 -0.51 22.71
N GLY A 40 36.93 -1.53 23.01
CA GLY A 40 36.48 -2.81 23.55
C GLY A 40 35.70 -2.75 24.86
N ALA A 41 35.87 -1.70 25.67
CA ALA A 41 35.16 -1.51 26.95
C ALA A 41 33.66 -1.28 26.77
N SER A 42 33.20 -0.80 25.60
CA SER A 42 31.80 -0.57 25.30
C SER A 42 31.11 -1.71 24.52
N GLN A 43 31.83 -2.79 24.23
CA GLN A 43 31.37 -3.86 23.34
C GLN A 43 31.08 -5.17 24.09
N PHE A 44 30.26 -5.08 25.13
CA PHE A 44 29.71 -6.29 25.78
C PHE A 44 28.62 -6.91 24.91
N ILE A 45 28.53 -8.23 24.92
CA ILE A 45 27.48 -9.00 24.25
C ILE A 45 26.43 -9.43 25.27
N SER A 46 25.18 -9.05 25.06
CA SER A 46 24.04 -9.62 25.78
C SER A 46 23.56 -10.89 25.09
N SER A 47 22.77 -11.71 25.80
CA SER A 47 22.15 -12.92 25.21
C SER A 47 21.37 -12.60 23.94
N ASP A 48 20.54 -11.56 23.98
CA ASP A 48 19.71 -11.13 22.83
C ASP A 48 20.57 -10.68 21.64
N GLN A 49 21.69 -10.00 21.91
CA GLN A 49 22.63 -9.61 20.88
C GLN A 49 23.31 -10.84 20.26
N PHE A 50 23.71 -11.80 21.08
CA PHE A 50 24.32 -13.04 20.61
C PHE A 50 23.36 -13.81 19.70
N GLU A 51 22.10 -13.92 20.07
CA GLU A 51 21.07 -14.52 19.22
C GLU A 51 20.90 -13.80 17.88
N GLN A 52 20.97 -12.45 17.86
CA GLN A 52 20.94 -11.68 16.61
C GLN A 52 22.14 -12.00 15.69
N TYR A 53 23.35 -12.11 16.25
CA TYR A 53 24.53 -12.52 15.48
C TYR A 53 24.38 -13.92 14.90
N LEU A 54 23.89 -14.88 15.70
CA LEU A 54 23.64 -16.26 15.25
C LEU A 54 22.59 -16.29 14.14
N LYS A 55 21.52 -15.53 14.29
CA LYS A 55 20.46 -15.44 13.30
C LYS A 55 20.97 -14.90 11.97
N LEU A 56 21.74 -13.82 11.99
CA LEU A 56 22.35 -13.26 10.78
C LEU A 56 23.36 -14.21 10.15
N GLY A 57 24.20 -14.89 10.95
CA GLY A 57 25.10 -15.92 10.47
C GLY A 57 24.37 -17.07 9.78
N ARG A 58 23.24 -17.51 10.35
CA ARG A 58 22.38 -18.54 9.74
C ARG A 58 21.79 -18.08 8.40
N ILE A 59 21.31 -16.85 8.32
CA ILE A 59 20.81 -16.27 7.07
C ILE A 59 21.91 -16.29 6.00
N ALA A 60 23.14 -15.92 6.34
CA ALA A 60 24.27 -15.96 5.40
C ALA A 60 24.55 -17.39 4.90
N ILE A 61 24.57 -18.37 5.80
CA ILE A 61 24.81 -19.76 5.45
C ILE A 61 23.68 -20.30 4.56
N ASP A 62 22.42 -20.06 4.93
CA ASP A 62 21.26 -20.48 4.16
C ASP A 62 21.30 -19.88 2.75
N GLU A 63 21.71 -18.61 2.60
CA GLU A 63 21.87 -17.96 1.31
C GLU A 63 22.98 -18.59 0.46
N VAL A 64 24.14 -18.91 1.05
CA VAL A 64 25.22 -19.63 0.32
C VAL A 64 24.73 -20.97 -0.20
N PHE A 65 23.99 -21.73 0.61
CA PHE A 65 23.43 -23.01 0.17
C PHE A 65 22.35 -22.85 -0.88
N GLU A 66 21.51 -21.84 -0.78
CA GLU A 66 20.52 -21.52 -1.81
C GLU A 66 21.20 -21.14 -3.14
N ARG A 67 22.23 -20.27 -3.11
CA ARG A 67 23.00 -19.89 -4.30
C ARG A 67 23.68 -21.10 -4.95
N ARG A 68 24.19 -22.08 -4.17
CA ARG A 68 24.79 -23.30 -4.69
C ARG A 68 23.78 -24.27 -5.33
N LYS A 69 22.54 -24.23 -4.87
CA LYS A 69 21.46 -25.07 -5.45
C LYS A 69 20.93 -24.51 -6.77
N LEU A 70 21.24 -23.27 -7.10
CA LEU A 70 20.84 -22.70 -8.36
C LEU A 70 21.63 -23.39 -9.47
N PRO A 71 21.02 -24.19 -10.33
CA PRO A 71 21.61 -24.49 -11.61
C PRO A 71 21.88 -23.14 -12.28
N SER A 72 22.79 -23.07 -13.25
CA SER A 72 22.94 -21.90 -14.13
C SER A 72 21.64 -21.73 -14.91
N SER A 73 20.61 -21.25 -14.22
CA SER A 73 19.29 -21.05 -14.79
C SER A 73 19.39 -19.84 -15.71
N LYS A 74 18.94 -20.01 -16.94
CA LYS A 74 18.75 -18.88 -17.84
C LYS A 74 17.95 -17.81 -17.08
N PRO A 75 18.37 -16.54 -17.14
CA PRO A 75 17.59 -15.48 -16.55
C PRO A 75 16.13 -15.60 -17.02
N PHE A 76 15.19 -15.51 -16.09
CA PHE A 76 13.78 -15.42 -16.46
C PHE A 76 13.35 -13.96 -16.42
N THR A 77 12.38 -13.63 -17.25
CA THR A 77 11.76 -12.32 -17.27
C THR A 77 10.32 -12.44 -16.78
N PHE A 78 9.98 -11.64 -15.77
CA PHE A 78 8.63 -11.51 -15.27
C PHE A 78 8.12 -10.10 -15.50
N ARG A 79 7.14 -9.94 -16.40
CA ARG A 79 6.58 -8.65 -16.78
C ARG A 79 5.16 -8.47 -16.25
N VAL A 80 4.88 -7.29 -15.76
CA VAL A 80 3.59 -6.83 -15.28
C VAL A 80 3.12 -5.69 -16.16
N GLU A 81 1.95 -5.87 -16.76
CA GLU A 81 1.18 -4.85 -17.46
C GLU A 81 0.07 -4.39 -16.47
N PRO A 82 0.25 -3.28 -15.76
CA PRO A 82 -0.62 -2.94 -14.64
C PRO A 82 -2.06 -2.62 -15.06
N GLU A 83 -2.26 -2.11 -16.28
CA GLU A 83 -3.59 -1.81 -16.82
C GLU A 83 -4.46 -3.07 -16.88
N LYS A 84 -3.88 -4.24 -17.22
CA LYS A 84 -4.61 -5.52 -17.31
C LYS A 84 -5.18 -6.00 -15.97
N THR A 85 -4.64 -5.50 -14.86
CA THR A 85 -5.05 -5.92 -13.52
C THR A 85 -5.73 -4.82 -12.72
N ILE A 86 -5.26 -3.58 -12.84
CA ILE A 86 -5.72 -2.46 -12.01
C ILE A 86 -6.98 -1.84 -12.61
N ASN A 87 -7.04 -1.62 -13.93
CA ASN A 87 -8.18 -0.99 -14.56
C ASN A 87 -9.47 -1.82 -14.41
N PRO A 88 -9.48 -3.12 -14.68
CA PRO A 88 -10.67 -3.95 -14.45
C PRO A 88 -11.12 -3.98 -12.99
N LYS A 89 -10.18 -3.93 -12.04
CA LYS A 89 -10.51 -3.84 -10.60
C LYS A 89 -11.19 -2.51 -10.26
N ASN A 90 -10.70 -1.41 -10.82
CA ASN A 90 -11.32 -0.09 -10.65
C ASN A 90 -12.73 -0.05 -11.25
N GLU A 91 -12.92 -0.55 -12.44
CA GLU A 91 -14.23 -0.61 -13.12
C GLU A 91 -15.22 -1.48 -12.35
N LYS A 92 -14.79 -2.66 -11.92
CA LYS A 92 -15.60 -3.54 -11.08
C LYS A 92 -15.99 -2.87 -9.76
N PHE A 93 -15.07 -2.15 -9.13
CA PHE A 93 -15.35 -1.39 -7.91
C PHE A 93 -16.42 -0.32 -8.15
N ILE A 94 -16.28 0.48 -9.21
CA ILE A 94 -17.24 1.52 -9.60
C ILE A 94 -18.63 0.89 -9.76
N LYS A 95 -18.74 -0.13 -10.61
CA LYS A 95 -19.99 -0.84 -10.87
C LYS A 95 -20.65 -1.36 -9.59
N GLN A 96 -19.89 -2.04 -8.74
CA GLN A 96 -20.40 -2.57 -7.47
C GLN A 96 -20.88 -1.50 -6.50
N VAL A 97 -20.20 -0.35 -6.47
CA VAL A 97 -20.60 0.77 -5.61
C VAL A 97 -21.86 1.40 -6.15
N GLU A 98 -21.95 1.66 -7.45
CA GLU A 98 -23.15 2.24 -8.08
C GLU A 98 -24.38 1.36 -7.92
N GLU A 99 -24.26 0.06 -8.17
CA GLU A 99 -25.34 -0.91 -7.97
C GLU A 99 -25.82 -0.94 -6.50
N ARG A 100 -24.89 -0.86 -5.53
CA ARG A 100 -25.26 -0.77 -4.11
C ARG A 100 -25.96 0.53 -3.78
N GLN A 101 -25.51 1.64 -4.34
CA GLN A 101 -26.14 2.94 -4.12
C GLN A 101 -27.55 2.99 -4.70
N GLU A 102 -27.78 2.39 -5.87
CA GLU A 102 -29.13 2.32 -6.46
C GLU A 102 -30.06 1.42 -5.62
N ARG A 103 -29.58 0.30 -5.11
CA ARG A 103 -30.35 -0.54 -4.18
C ARG A 103 -30.66 0.21 -2.89
N PHE A 104 -29.70 0.94 -2.34
CA PHE A 104 -29.89 1.77 -1.16
C PHE A 104 -30.94 2.86 -1.39
N LYS A 105 -30.90 3.57 -2.51
CA LYS A 105 -31.90 4.60 -2.84
C LYS A 105 -33.32 4.05 -2.87
N ARG A 106 -33.50 2.86 -3.46
CA ARG A 106 -34.82 2.19 -3.48
C ARG A 106 -35.28 1.81 -2.08
N TRP A 107 -34.43 1.18 -1.28
CA TRP A 107 -34.72 0.83 0.09
C TRP A 107 -34.98 2.06 0.97
N LYS A 108 -34.14 3.08 0.85
CA LYS A 108 -34.26 4.35 1.55
C LYS A 108 -35.65 4.98 1.39
N LYS A 109 -36.19 4.98 0.18
CA LYS A 109 -37.51 5.54 -0.10
C LYS A 109 -38.59 4.93 0.81
N GLY A 110 -38.61 3.63 0.98
CA GLY A 110 -39.54 2.95 1.88
C GLY A 110 -39.29 3.27 3.35
N VAL A 111 -38.04 3.39 3.76
CA VAL A 111 -37.68 3.81 5.14
C VAL A 111 -38.14 5.24 5.41
N ASP A 112 -37.90 6.16 4.46
CA ASP A 112 -38.32 7.56 4.59
C ASP A 112 -39.86 7.71 4.71
N GLU A 113 -40.64 6.90 3.97
CA GLU A 113 -42.09 6.89 4.08
C GLU A 113 -42.56 6.32 5.43
N ALA A 114 -41.98 5.18 5.84
CA ALA A 114 -42.29 4.59 7.14
C ALA A 114 -41.99 5.52 8.30
N ALA A 115 -40.87 6.24 8.22
CA ALA A 115 -40.41 7.17 9.26
C ALA A 115 -41.38 8.33 9.52
N LYS A 116 -42.26 8.67 8.56
CA LYS A 116 -43.25 9.76 8.71
C LYS A 116 -44.42 9.42 9.64
N THR A 117 -44.65 8.16 9.94
CA THR A 117 -45.76 7.74 10.79
C THR A 117 -45.59 8.25 12.21
N PRO A 118 -46.70 8.62 12.93
CA PRO A 118 -46.59 9.10 14.31
C PRO A 118 -45.91 8.11 15.25
N GLU A 119 -46.13 6.82 15.04
CA GLU A 119 -45.50 5.76 15.83
C GLU A 119 -43.98 5.74 15.68
N ASN A 120 -43.49 5.83 14.44
CA ASN A 120 -42.06 5.85 14.16
C ASN A 120 -41.40 7.18 14.60
N GLN A 121 -42.14 8.30 14.54
CA GLN A 121 -41.66 9.57 15.10
C GLN A 121 -41.45 9.48 16.62
N ALA A 122 -42.31 8.76 17.34
CA ALA A 122 -42.08 8.50 18.76
C ALA A 122 -40.83 7.64 19.00
N ILE A 123 -40.62 6.59 18.20
CA ILE A 123 -39.40 5.75 18.25
C ILE A 123 -38.15 6.58 17.97
N ILE A 124 -38.19 7.45 16.96
CA ILE A 124 -37.08 8.33 16.60
C ILE A 124 -36.76 9.30 17.75
N ALA A 125 -37.78 9.89 18.37
CA ALA A 125 -37.64 10.77 19.51
C ALA A 125 -36.99 10.06 20.71
N GLU A 126 -37.34 8.79 20.94
CA GLU A 126 -36.77 8.00 22.03
C GLU A 126 -35.29 7.66 21.72
N ILE A 127 -34.95 7.28 20.48
CA ILE A 127 -33.56 7.03 20.09
C ILE A 127 -32.73 8.31 20.24
N ARG A 128 -33.29 9.48 19.90
CA ARG A 128 -32.57 10.78 20.01
C ARG A 128 -32.13 11.11 21.43
N LYS A 129 -32.80 10.59 22.45
CA LYS A 129 -32.39 10.76 23.85
C LYS A 129 -31.08 10.03 24.15
N THR A 130 -30.82 8.90 23.49
CA THR A 130 -29.66 8.04 23.70
C THR A 130 -28.56 8.20 22.65
N ASP A 131 -28.93 8.52 21.41
CA ASP A 131 -28.01 8.80 20.32
C ASP A 131 -28.34 10.14 19.63
N ARG A 132 -27.62 11.19 20.06
CA ARG A 132 -27.76 12.55 19.49
C ARG A 132 -27.39 12.65 18.02
N LEU A 133 -26.71 11.62 17.48
CA LEU A 133 -26.30 11.58 16.07
C LEU A 133 -27.33 10.91 15.16
N ILE A 134 -28.52 10.55 15.69
CA ILE A 134 -29.57 9.90 14.87
C ILE A 134 -29.96 10.74 13.66
N ASP A 135 -29.91 12.07 13.76
CA ASP A 135 -30.25 12.96 12.64
C ASP A 135 -29.22 12.95 11.50
N HIS A 136 -28.06 12.33 11.74
CA HIS A 136 -27.09 12.09 10.68
C HIS A 136 -27.55 10.92 9.79
N PRO A 137 -27.62 11.05 8.46
CA PRO A 137 -28.19 10.06 7.55
C PRO A 137 -27.71 8.62 7.82
N ASN A 138 -26.42 8.46 8.04
CA ASN A 138 -25.83 7.15 8.30
C ASN A 138 -26.31 6.48 9.61
N ARG A 139 -26.61 7.26 10.61
CA ARG A 139 -27.15 6.77 11.88
C ARG A 139 -28.64 6.48 11.73
N PHE A 140 -29.38 7.39 11.14
CA PHE A 140 -30.80 7.27 10.92
C PHE A 140 -31.17 5.95 10.21
N TYR A 141 -30.61 5.71 9.04
CA TYR A 141 -30.90 4.48 8.28
C TYR A 141 -30.35 3.21 8.96
N GLY A 142 -29.33 3.32 9.79
CA GLY A 142 -28.84 2.21 10.61
C GLY A 142 -29.83 1.74 11.68
N TYR A 143 -30.79 2.57 12.07
CA TYR A 143 -31.87 2.25 13.01
C TYR A 143 -33.16 1.80 12.34
N ALA A 144 -33.20 1.70 11.01
CA ALA A 144 -34.43 1.36 10.28
C ALA A 144 -35.08 0.03 10.71
N ASP A 145 -34.28 -0.93 11.21
CA ASP A 145 -34.83 -2.19 11.76
C ASP A 145 -35.71 -1.98 12.99
N ARG A 146 -35.68 -0.83 13.62
CA ARG A 146 -36.54 -0.46 14.77
C ARG A 146 -37.82 0.26 14.38
N PHE A 147 -37.93 0.72 13.14
CA PHE A 147 -39.12 1.43 12.64
C PHE A 147 -40.14 0.42 12.10
N LYS A 148 -41.41 0.62 12.41
CA LYS A 148 -42.49 -0.23 11.93
C LYS A 148 -42.79 0.07 10.47
N GLY A 149 -43.10 -0.97 9.69
CA GLY A 149 -43.45 -0.83 8.28
C GLY A 149 -42.27 -0.49 7.35
N THR A 150 -41.04 -0.55 7.81
CA THR A 150 -39.89 -0.41 6.92
C THR A 150 -39.70 -1.65 6.04
N PRO A 151 -39.29 -1.49 4.77
CA PRO A 151 -38.96 -2.63 3.92
C PRO A 151 -37.76 -3.38 4.46
N ASN A 152 -37.82 -4.72 4.36
CA ASN A 152 -36.72 -5.56 4.82
C ASN A 152 -35.47 -5.30 3.97
N PRO A 153 -34.33 -4.94 4.57
CA PRO A 153 -33.08 -4.66 3.82
C PRO A 153 -32.61 -5.88 2.99
N LYS A 154 -32.97 -7.11 3.39
CA LYS A 154 -32.59 -8.33 2.65
C LYS A 154 -33.25 -8.39 1.27
N ASP A 155 -34.43 -7.84 1.10
CA ASP A 155 -35.15 -7.81 -0.19
C ASP A 155 -34.43 -6.89 -1.20
N PHE A 156 -33.54 -6.03 -0.70
CA PHE A 156 -32.66 -5.15 -1.48
C PHE A 156 -31.23 -5.65 -1.54
N GLY A 157 -30.95 -6.88 -1.06
CA GLY A 157 -29.63 -7.50 -1.09
C GLY A 157 -28.65 -6.92 -0.05
N PHE A 158 -29.17 -6.42 1.09
CA PHE A 158 -28.37 -6.04 2.24
C PHE A 158 -28.56 -7.03 3.39
N LEU A 159 -27.52 -7.24 4.18
CA LEU A 159 -27.60 -8.15 5.32
C LEU A 159 -28.50 -7.60 6.43
N ASP A 160 -28.40 -6.30 6.69
CA ASP A 160 -29.14 -5.55 7.72
C ASP A 160 -29.19 -4.06 7.35
N SER A 161 -29.92 -3.26 8.14
CA SER A 161 -30.04 -1.82 7.95
C SER A 161 -28.72 -1.06 8.10
N LYS A 162 -27.78 -1.53 8.93
CA LYS A 162 -26.47 -0.91 9.08
C LYS A 162 -25.63 -1.10 7.80
N LYS A 163 -25.72 -2.27 7.16
CA LYS A 163 -25.07 -2.54 5.87
C LYS A 163 -25.73 -1.77 4.73
N ALA A 164 -27.05 -1.61 4.77
CA ALA A 164 -27.74 -0.74 3.84
C ALA A 164 -27.30 0.72 4.00
N ALA A 165 -27.34 1.26 5.19
CA ALA A 165 -26.88 2.63 5.52
C ALA A 165 -25.41 2.88 5.15
N ALA A 166 -24.55 1.86 5.21
CA ALA A 166 -23.18 1.95 4.76
C ALA A 166 -23.04 2.16 3.24
N SER A 167 -24.11 1.94 2.47
CA SER A 167 -24.16 2.13 1.02
C SER A 167 -24.72 3.49 0.60
N ASP A 168 -24.95 4.39 1.56
CA ASP A 168 -25.33 5.77 1.28
C ASP A 168 -24.29 6.44 0.37
N PRO A 169 -24.71 7.12 -0.72
CA PRO A 169 -23.81 7.81 -1.65
C PRO A 169 -22.83 8.77 -0.98
N SER A 170 -23.26 9.44 0.10
CA SER A 170 -22.39 10.35 0.86
C SER A 170 -21.19 9.66 1.51
N ARG A 171 -21.25 8.35 1.71
CA ARG A 171 -20.17 7.53 2.29
C ARG A 171 -19.18 6.99 1.27
N SER A 172 -19.49 7.03 0.00
CA SER A 172 -18.59 6.52 -1.05
C SER A 172 -17.44 7.48 -1.32
N ARG A 173 -16.52 7.54 -0.35
CA ARG A 173 -15.43 8.53 -0.33
C ARG A 173 -14.50 8.45 -1.54
N ASN A 174 -14.42 7.29 -2.19
CA ASN A 174 -13.46 7.03 -3.26
C ASN A 174 -14.09 6.82 -4.65
N LEU A 175 -15.42 6.84 -4.77
CA LEU A 175 -16.08 6.61 -6.06
C LEU A 175 -15.66 7.63 -7.11
N ALA A 176 -15.70 8.93 -6.75
CA ALA A 176 -15.29 10.00 -7.65
C ALA A 176 -13.81 9.89 -8.07
N LEU A 177 -12.93 9.52 -7.14
CA LEU A 177 -11.53 9.25 -7.43
C LEU A 177 -11.37 8.12 -8.46
N HIS A 178 -12.03 6.98 -8.23
CA HIS A 178 -11.96 5.85 -9.18
C HIS A 178 -12.54 6.22 -10.54
N LYS A 179 -13.68 6.91 -10.58
CA LYS A 179 -14.27 7.42 -11.84
C LYS A 179 -13.33 8.35 -12.58
N HIS A 180 -12.70 9.28 -11.87
CA HIS A 180 -11.72 10.17 -12.46
C HIS A 180 -10.56 9.37 -13.08
N TYR A 181 -9.97 8.42 -12.33
CA TYR A 181 -8.83 7.65 -12.84
C TYR A 181 -9.17 6.76 -14.04
N VAL A 182 -10.37 6.20 -14.12
CA VAL A 182 -10.77 5.41 -15.31
C VAL A 182 -11.17 6.27 -16.51
N SER A 183 -11.38 7.59 -16.33
CA SER A 183 -11.64 8.53 -17.43
C SER A 183 -10.36 9.14 -18.02
N LEU A 184 -9.19 8.90 -17.43
CA LEU A 184 -7.94 9.47 -17.91
C LEU A 184 -7.50 8.85 -19.25
N PRO A 185 -6.78 9.61 -20.09
CA PRO A 185 -6.16 9.07 -21.31
C PRO A 185 -5.08 8.05 -20.97
N HIS A 186 -4.58 7.29 -21.96
CA HIS A 186 -3.48 6.31 -21.82
C HIS A 186 -3.71 5.18 -20.80
N ARG A 187 -4.96 4.98 -20.35
CA ARG A 187 -5.30 3.90 -19.41
C ARG A 187 -5.24 2.50 -20.05
N ASP A 188 -5.34 2.43 -21.36
CA ASP A 188 -5.30 1.16 -22.10
C ASP A 188 -3.87 0.67 -22.35
N THR A 189 -2.88 1.51 -22.10
CA THR A 189 -1.45 1.22 -22.24
C THR A 189 -0.69 1.29 -20.94
N GLY A 190 -1.35 1.64 -19.82
CA GLY A 190 -0.72 1.72 -18.51
C GLY A 190 -1.68 2.17 -17.43
N THR A 191 -1.17 2.47 -16.26
CA THR A 191 -1.99 2.89 -15.11
C THR A 191 -1.40 4.10 -14.39
N TYR A 192 -2.28 4.91 -13.82
CA TYR A 192 -1.86 6.02 -12.98
C TYR A 192 -1.72 5.59 -11.53
N LEU A 193 -0.60 5.93 -10.90
CA LEU A 193 -0.40 5.73 -9.48
C LEU A 193 -1.31 6.67 -8.67
N LYS A 194 -1.76 6.24 -7.51
CA LYS A 194 -2.64 7.02 -6.62
C LYS A 194 -1.93 7.25 -5.29
N LEU A 195 -1.56 8.48 -5.03
CA LEU A 195 -0.79 8.86 -3.84
C LEU A 195 -1.45 8.41 -2.52
N THR A 196 -2.78 8.47 -2.42
CA THR A 196 -3.54 8.25 -1.19
C THR A 196 -4.37 6.98 -1.15
N HIS A 197 -4.15 6.04 -2.06
CA HIS A 197 -4.98 4.84 -2.13
C HIS A 197 -4.16 3.56 -2.34
N GLY A 198 -4.42 2.53 -1.54
CA GLY A 198 -3.70 1.25 -1.60
C GLY A 198 -3.79 0.51 -2.94
N THR A 199 -4.80 0.79 -3.77
CA THR A 199 -4.87 0.30 -5.15
C THR A 199 -4.08 1.16 -6.14
N GLY A 200 -3.39 2.19 -5.65
CA GLY A 200 -2.58 3.11 -6.46
C GLY A 200 -1.16 2.66 -6.66
N ARG A 201 -0.81 1.45 -6.27
CA ARG A 201 0.52 0.87 -6.45
C ARG A 201 0.48 -0.33 -7.37
N VAL A 202 1.57 -0.57 -8.10
CA VAL A 202 1.75 -1.76 -8.92
C VAL A 202 2.53 -2.80 -8.12
N ILE A 203 2.01 -4.02 -8.07
CA ILE A 203 2.64 -5.14 -7.35
C ILE A 203 3.30 -6.07 -8.37
N VAL A 204 4.57 -6.37 -8.14
CA VAL A 204 5.38 -7.35 -8.86
C VAL A 204 5.55 -8.56 -7.95
N ALA A 205 4.88 -9.65 -8.26
CA ALA A 205 4.84 -10.85 -7.42
C ALA A 205 5.01 -12.12 -8.28
N PRO A 206 6.22 -12.43 -8.73
CA PRO A 206 6.47 -13.66 -9.46
C PRO A 206 6.22 -14.88 -8.56
N LYS A 207 5.64 -15.93 -9.11
CA LYS A 207 5.30 -17.16 -8.36
C LYS A 207 6.53 -17.87 -7.79
N LYS A 208 7.65 -17.77 -8.48
CA LYS A 208 8.95 -18.33 -8.07
C LYS A 208 10.01 -17.26 -8.25
N LEU A 209 10.71 -16.96 -7.18
CA LEU A 209 11.82 -16.01 -7.16
C LEU A 209 12.92 -16.63 -6.30
N SER A 210 14.01 -17.03 -6.94
CA SER A 210 15.18 -17.60 -6.26
C SER A 210 16.06 -16.50 -5.67
N VAL A 211 16.97 -16.89 -4.82
CA VAL A 211 18.03 -16.00 -4.32
C VAL A 211 18.94 -15.61 -5.49
N GLY A 212 19.39 -14.37 -5.52
CA GLY A 212 20.27 -13.85 -6.58
C GLY A 212 20.07 -12.37 -6.86
N SER A 213 20.83 -11.87 -7.80
CA SER A 213 20.77 -10.50 -8.27
C SER A 213 19.76 -10.39 -9.43
N TYR A 214 18.97 -9.33 -9.40
CA TYR A 214 17.92 -9.05 -10.40
C TYR A 214 17.99 -7.58 -10.81
N VAL A 215 17.40 -7.27 -11.95
CA VAL A 215 17.10 -5.91 -12.36
C VAL A 215 15.58 -5.75 -12.48
N LEU A 216 15.06 -4.77 -11.75
CA LEU A 216 13.67 -4.31 -11.92
C LEU A 216 13.67 -3.10 -12.83
N ARG A 217 13.02 -3.21 -13.99
CA ARG A 217 12.83 -2.10 -14.92
C ARG A 217 11.41 -1.58 -14.80
N VAL A 218 11.27 -0.26 -14.72
CA VAL A 218 9.98 0.42 -14.68
C VAL A 218 9.91 1.40 -15.84
N ARG A 219 9.00 1.17 -16.79
CA ARG A 219 8.70 2.16 -17.82
C ARG A 219 7.64 3.10 -17.31
N VAL A 220 8.00 4.39 -17.18
CA VAL A 220 7.25 5.35 -16.40
C VAL A 220 7.32 6.75 -17.00
N GLY A 221 6.26 7.51 -16.82
CA GLY A 221 6.21 8.91 -17.22
C GLY A 221 5.39 9.77 -16.27
N THR A 222 5.63 11.08 -16.30
CA THR A 222 4.88 12.06 -15.52
C THR A 222 3.73 12.64 -16.33
N VAL A 223 2.65 12.97 -15.62
CA VAL A 223 1.53 13.72 -16.20
C VAL A 223 1.98 15.17 -16.43
N LYS A 224 1.58 15.77 -17.56
CA LYS A 224 1.90 17.15 -17.88
C LYS A 224 1.44 18.11 -16.76
N GLY A 225 2.31 19.00 -16.34
CA GLY A 225 2.04 19.95 -15.25
C GLY A 225 2.25 19.41 -13.84
N THR A 226 2.68 18.16 -13.68
CA THR A 226 3.04 17.60 -12.37
C THR A 226 4.16 18.41 -11.72
N PRO A 227 3.98 18.89 -10.48
CA PRO A 227 5.04 19.59 -9.75
C PRO A 227 6.23 18.66 -9.46
N VAL A 228 7.45 19.18 -9.39
CA VAL A 228 8.67 18.40 -9.17
C VAL A 228 8.59 17.54 -7.91
N SER A 229 7.98 18.04 -6.84
CA SER A 229 7.80 17.32 -5.58
C SER A 229 7.00 16.01 -5.69
N ARG A 230 6.22 15.86 -6.76
CA ARG A 230 5.40 14.67 -7.05
C ARG A 230 5.91 13.82 -8.22
N ARG A 231 7.12 14.07 -8.70
CA ARG A 231 7.75 13.30 -9.78
C ARG A 231 8.68 12.22 -9.26
N PHE A 232 8.31 11.53 -8.19
CA PHE A 232 9.14 10.49 -7.61
C PHE A 232 8.36 9.20 -7.43
N ILE A 233 8.99 8.09 -7.80
CA ILE A 233 8.54 6.74 -7.43
C ILE A 233 9.42 6.20 -6.32
N GLU A 234 8.84 5.36 -5.50
CA GLU A 234 9.55 4.55 -4.53
C GLU A 234 9.24 3.07 -4.72
N ILE A 235 10.25 2.26 -4.54
CA ILE A 235 10.20 0.81 -4.69
C ILE A 235 10.51 0.16 -3.36
N GLY A 236 9.75 -0.86 -2.99
CA GLY A 236 9.98 -1.61 -1.76
C GLY A 236 9.01 -2.78 -1.63
N HIS A 237 8.92 -3.33 -0.44
CA HIS A 237 8.00 -4.42 -0.17
C HIS A 237 6.60 -3.88 0.17
N PRO A 238 5.52 -4.49 -0.34
CA PRO A 238 4.18 -4.00 -0.08
C PRO A 238 3.76 -4.23 1.38
N GLN A 239 3.22 -3.19 2.04
CA GLN A 239 2.54 -3.34 3.32
C GLN A 239 1.20 -4.02 3.09
N ARG A 240 0.93 -5.14 3.78
CA ARG A 240 -0.29 -5.94 3.64
C ARG A 240 -1.09 -6.11 4.92
N ASP A 241 -0.75 -5.42 5.99
CA ASP A 241 -1.42 -5.58 7.28
C ASP A 241 -2.89 -5.16 7.17
N ILE A 242 -3.76 -6.09 7.50
CA ILE A 242 -5.21 -5.89 7.49
C ILE A 242 -5.57 -4.88 8.58
N GLY A 243 -6.25 -3.80 8.20
CA GLY A 243 -6.69 -2.75 9.12
C GLY A 243 -5.73 -1.59 9.29
N SER A 244 -4.51 -1.66 8.77
CA SER A 244 -3.63 -0.51 8.66
C SER A 244 -4.19 0.50 7.64
N ARG A 245 -4.22 1.77 8.01
CA ARG A 245 -4.44 2.88 7.06
C ARG A 245 -3.16 3.23 6.31
N ASP A 246 -2.11 2.50 6.61
CA ASP A 246 -0.79 2.66 6.06
C ASP A 246 -0.72 1.92 4.72
N TRP A 247 -0.77 2.68 3.64
CA TRP A 247 -0.65 2.15 2.27
C TRP A 247 0.76 2.25 1.73
N GLY A 248 1.69 2.54 2.63
CA GLY A 248 3.09 2.65 2.34
C GLY A 248 3.77 1.32 2.06
N LEU A 249 5.07 1.38 2.04
CA LEU A 249 5.93 0.22 1.95
C LEU A 249 6.14 -0.38 3.36
N LYS A 250 6.38 -1.67 3.42
CA LYS A 250 6.83 -2.33 4.64
C LYS A 250 8.30 -1.99 4.88
N GLY A 251 8.56 -1.25 5.95
CA GLY A 251 9.90 -0.76 6.25
C GLY A 251 10.34 0.40 5.36
N ARG A 252 11.63 0.46 5.05
CA ARG A 252 12.21 1.48 4.17
C ARG A 252 12.03 1.11 2.70
N ALA A 253 11.96 2.11 1.85
CA ALA A 253 12.08 1.90 0.41
C ALA A 253 13.43 1.27 0.07
N ILE A 254 13.43 0.32 -0.86
CA ILE A 254 14.66 -0.23 -1.46
C ILE A 254 15.37 0.89 -2.22
N SER A 255 14.60 1.65 -2.99
CA SER A 255 15.13 2.80 -3.73
C SER A 255 14.04 3.84 -4.01
N VAL A 256 14.47 5.07 -4.31
CA VAL A 256 13.64 6.20 -4.71
C VAL A 256 14.24 6.83 -5.95
N HIS A 257 13.41 7.09 -6.97
CA HIS A 257 13.86 7.65 -8.24
C HIS A 257 12.98 8.83 -8.65
N GLN A 258 13.62 9.87 -9.15
CA GLN A 258 12.91 10.95 -9.82
C GLN A 258 12.52 10.50 -11.22
N VAL A 259 11.29 10.77 -11.62
CA VAL A 259 10.78 10.53 -12.97
C VAL A 259 10.93 11.79 -13.79
N SER A 260 11.73 11.71 -14.84
CA SER A 260 12.01 12.78 -15.80
C SER A 260 11.19 12.65 -17.06
N GLY A 261 10.86 11.41 -17.46
CA GLY A 261 10.04 11.10 -18.63
C GLY A 261 8.61 11.63 -18.53
N THR A 262 7.98 11.81 -19.68
CA THR A 262 6.56 12.14 -19.80
C THR A 262 5.77 10.91 -20.25
N ILE A 263 4.44 10.99 -20.29
CA ILE A 263 3.61 9.89 -20.79
C ILE A 263 3.86 9.65 -22.28
N GLU A 264 4.11 10.72 -23.03
CA GLU A 264 4.40 10.69 -24.47
C GLU A 264 5.80 10.12 -24.77
N GLU A 265 6.76 10.42 -23.88
CA GLU A 265 8.16 9.96 -23.97
C GLU A 265 8.56 9.33 -22.63
N PRO A 266 8.08 8.12 -22.32
CA PRO A 266 8.37 7.47 -21.04
C PRO A 266 9.84 7.03 -20.96
N GLU A 267 10.41 7.15 -19.78
CA GLU A 267 11.73 6.62 -19.48
C GLU A 267 11.67 5.20 -18.88
N ILE A 268 12.77 4.49 -18.95
CA ILE A 268 12.97 3.21 -18.25
C ILE A 268 13.94 3.43 -17.10
N ILE A 269 13.46 3.22 -15.89
CA ILE A 269 14.29 3.27 -14.68
C ILE A 269 14.71 1.84 -14.35
N GLU A 270 16.03 1.60 -14.27
CA GLU A 270 16.61 0.31 -13.89
C GLU A 270 17.04 0.33 -12.43
N ILE A 271 16.62 -0.70 -11.68
CA ILE A 271 16.80 -0.78 -10.24
C ILE A 271 17.41 -2.15 -9.92
N PRO A 272 18.64 -2.21 -9.38
CA PRO A 272 19.20 -3.46 -8.93
C PRO A 272 18.45 -3.97 -7.68
N ILE A 273 18.09 -5.24 -7.69
CA ILE A 273 17.38 -5.92 -6.60
C ILE A 273 18.18 -7.14 -6.18
N GLU A 274 18.57 -7.18 -4.92
CA GLU A 274 19.15 -8.36 -4.30
C GLU A 274 18.06 -9.17 -3.60
N VAL A 275 17.83 -10.38 -4.07
CA VAL A 275 16.91 -11.33 -3.44
C VAL A 275 17.68 -12.30 -2.59
N ARG A 276 17.49 -12.23 -1.28
CA ARG A 276 18.11 -13.08 -0.27
C ARG A 276 17.12 -14.12 0.25
N SER A 277 17.56 -15.04 1.08
CA SER A 277 16.69 -16.07 1.69
C SER A 277 15.53 -15.45 2.50
N ASP A 278 15.77 -14.33 3.18
CA ASP A 278 14.81 -13.60 4.00
C ASP A 278 14.05 -12.49 3.26
N THR A 279 14.41 -12.20 2.01
CA THR A 279 13.76 -11.17 1.20
C THR A 279 12.32 -11.57 0.88
N LEU A 280 11.37 -10.66 1.09
CA LEU A 280 10.00 -10.85 0.62
C LEU A 280 9.97 -10.93 -0.92
N ARG A 281 9.25 -11.93 -1.44
CA ARG A 281 9.21 -12.24 -2.89
C ARG A 281 8.22 -11.36 -3.68
N GLU A 282 7.88 -10.22 -3.13
CA GLU A 282 6.96 -9.25 -3.72
C GLU A 282 7.53 -7.85 -3.62
N PHE A 283 7.38 -7.10 -4.69
CA PHE A 283 7.78 -5.70 -4.77
C PHE A 283 6.58 -4.82 -5.12
N ALA A 284 6.60 -3.60 -4.62
CA ALA A 284 5.63 -2.57 -4.93
C ALA A 284 6.34 -1.37 -5.55
N VAL A 285 5.76 -0.83 -6.61
CA VAL A 285 6.11 0.47 -7.19
C VAL A 285 4.96 1.42 -6.92
N GLN A 286 5.21 2.53 -6.27
CA GLN A 286 4.21 3.53 -5.91
C GLN A 286 4.76 4.94 -6.04
N GLU A 287 3.88 5.94 -6.11
CA GLU A 287 4.27 7.34 -5.98
C GLU A 287 4.85 7.57 -4.58
N LYS A 288 6.00 8.24 -4.50
CA LYS A 288 6.69 8.48 -3.23
C LYS A 288 5.81 9.22 -2.25
N GLN A 289 5.71 8.66 -1.05
CA GLN A 289 5.00 9.26 0.08
C GLN A 289 5.93 10.10 0.96
N PRO A 290 5.39 11.02 1.78
CA PRO A 290 6.20 11.79 2.73
C PRO A 290 6.99 10.87 3.68
N ASN A 291 8.28 11.17 3.86
CA ASN A 291 9.20 10.33 4.65
C ASN A 291 8.95 10.37 6.17
N ASN A 292 8.15 11.30 6.65
CA ASN A 292 7.95 11.54 8.08
C ASN A 292 6.84 10.68 8.71
N GLY A 293 6.25 9.75 7.96
CA GLY A 293 5.11 8.95 8.42
C GLY A 293 3.85 9.78 8.73
N ASN A 294 3.88 11.08 8.43
CA ASN A 294 2.77 11.98 8.72
C ASN A 294 1.69 11.91 7.64
N LEU A 295 1.03 10.78 7.57
CA LEU A 295 -0.11 10.55 6.67
C LEU A 295 -1.27 11.54 6.93
N LYS A 296 -1.31 12.18 8.10
CA LYS A 296 -2.34 13.17 8.40
C LYS A 296 -2.26 14.37 7.46
N VAL A 297 -1.06 14.92 7.25
CA VAL A 297 -0.86 16.06 6.32
C VAL A 297 -1.33 15.68 4.92
N LEU A 298 -0.93 14.50 4.44
CA LEU A 298 -1.34 13.99 3.13
C LEU A 298 -2.87 13.85 3.00
N TRP A 299 -3.53 13.37 4.08
CA TRP A 299 -4.97 13.24 4.12
C TRP A 299 -5.69 14.59 4.20
N ASP A 300 -5.18 15.54 4.97
CA ASP A 300 -5.76 16.86 5.09
C ASP A 300 -5.69 17.59 3.74
N GLU A 301 -4.55 17.47 3.04
CA GLU A 301 -4.38 17.99 1.68
C GLU A 301 -5.32 17.28 0.69
N HIS A 302 -5.41 15.95 0.72
CA HIS A 302 -6.34 15.20 -0.11
C HIS A 302 -7.79 15.64 0.09
N ASN A 303 -8.21 15.83 1.35
CA ASN A 303 -9.56 16.25 1.67
C ASN A 303 -9.85 17.69 1.23
N LYS A 304 -8.85 18.57 1.31
CA LYS A 304 -8.95 19.94 0.77
C LYS A 304 -9.14 19.91 -0.74
N LEU A 305 -8.25 19.26 -1.47
CA LEU A 305 -8.33 19.11 -2.92
C LEU A 305 -9.64 18.43 -3.36
N LYS A 306 -10.11 17.44 -2.59
CA LYS A 306 -11.39 16.80 -2.88
C LYS A 306 -12.60 17.72 -2.78
N LYS A 307 -12.57 18.74 -1.92
CA LYS A 307 -13.61 19.76 -1.87
C LYS A 307 -13.57 20.67 -3.09
N GLU A 308 -12.39 20.89 -3.66
CA GLU A 308 -12.18 21.77 -4.81
C GLU A 308 -12.50 21.06 -6.14
N ASN A 309 -12.01 19.82 -6.32
CA ASN A 309 -12.08 19.09 -7.60
C ASN A 309 -12.95 17.82 -7.57
N GLY A 310 -13.51 17.45 -6.43
CA GLY A 310 -14.40 16.30 -6.26
C GLY A 310 -13.69 14.95 -6.04
N TYR A 311 -12.42 14.79 -6.40
CA TYR A 311 -11.71 13.50 -6.34
C TYR A 311 -10.43 13.48 -5.49
N GLY A 312 -9.81 14.63 -5.20
CA GLY A 312 -8.63 14.75 -4.36
C GLY A 312 -7.33 14.95 -5.13
N HIS A 313 -6.26 14.28 -4.77
CA HIS A 313 -4.97 14.43 -5.47
C HIS A 313 -5.09 14.09 -6.96
N PRO A 314 -4.67 15.00 -7.87
CA PRO A 314 -4.61 14.69 -9.30
C PRO A 314 -3.54 13.60 -9.55
N PRO A 315 -3.67 12.84 -10.64
CA PRO A 315 -2.65 11.88 -11.04
C PRO A 315 -1.34 12.62 -11.36
N ALA A 316 -0.22 12.03 -10.96
CA ALA A 316 1.11 12.61 -11.17
C ALA A 316 2.00 11.67 -12.00
N ILE A 317 1.90 10.39 -11.79
CA ILE A 317 2.76 9.37 -12.40
C ILE A 317 1.92 8.31 -13.08
N TRP A 318 2.31 7.96 -14.30
CA TRP A 318 1.77 6.88 -15.10
C TRP A 318 2.86 5.82 -15.30
N VAL A 319 2.48 4.56 -15.16
CA VAL A 319 3.35 3.39 -15.34
C VAL A 319 2.80 2.56 -16.48
N ASP A 320 3.64 2.33 -17.50
CA ASP A 320 3.34 1.45 -18.62
C ASP A 320 3.47 -0.01 -18.19
N TRP A 321 4.70 -0.42 -17.91
CA TRP A 321 4.98 -1.78 -17.47
C TRP A 321 6.11 -1.82 -16.44
N ILE A 322 6.18 -2.96 -15.74
CA ILE A 322 7.28 -3.29 -14.85
C ILE A 322 7.79 -4.68 -15.21
N GLU A 323 9.11 -4.81 -15.29
CA GLU A 323 9.79 -6.07 -15.65
C GLU A 323 10.85 -6.40 -14.61
N LEU A 324 10.87 -7.65 -14.15
CA LEU A 324 11.90 -8.19 -13.27
C LEU A 324 12.66 -9.26 -14.04
N GLU A 325 13.96 -9.06 -14.22
CA GLU A 325 14.86 -9.99 -14.94
C GLU A 325 15.93 -10.53 -14.00
N GLY A 326 16.18 -11.82 -14.04
CA GLY A 326 17.24 -12.50 -13.29
C GLY A 326 16.92 -13.97 -13.00
N PRO A 327 17.73 -14.65 -12.16
CA PRO A 327 18.98 -14.14 -11.56
C PRO A 327 20.05 -13.90 -12.61
N LEU A 328 20.86 -12.83 -12.42
CA LEU A 328 21.95 -12.40 -13.31
C LEU A 328 23.25 -13.12 -12.95
#